data_b372e9447acbe368d7440d9b65955296
#
_entry.id   b372e9447acbe368d7440d9b65955296
#
_cell.length_a   1.000
_cell.length_b   1.000
_cell.length_c   1.000
_cell.angle_alpha   90.00
_cell.angle_beta   90.00
_cell.angle_gamma   90.00
#
_symmetry.space_group_name_H-M   'P 1'
#
loop_
_entity.id
_entity.type
_entity.pdbx_description
1 polymer ?
#
loop_
_entity_poly.entity_id
_entity_poly.type
_entity_poly.pdbx_seq_one_letter_code
_entity_poly.pdbx_strand_id
1 'polypeptide(L)'
;AGLHGGNKVPLTVGSYEVNGYYGEFLVPLVQGLPFADEIVFETAYRVDHYSTAGAVDATKFGLSWVINDDIRFRGVVSESVRAPSISDLYSGQAQSYTSIGDPCTGVGGPTESNMNPTVVANCLSDPRIAATAAAGYYDVDQEKNIQGFGYSQPQIQTISGFTGGNENLGEESADTTTLGLVWTPSYVEGLAVTLDYYEIEIEDVISSVSASRLINECYESTNYPNVPQCDAHTRFDTGHLRYWYSYGINQSKYETAGYDLAVGYTFEDLGPVPGE
;
A
#
# COMPACT_ATOMS: atom_id res chain seq x y z
N ALA A 1 3.43 -31.99 6.93
CA ALA A 1 3.51 -31.46 5.57
C ALA A 1 5.00 -31.43 5.22
N GLY A 2 5.40 -31.82 4.06
CA GLY A 2 6.82 -31.93 3.67
C GLY A 2 7.04 -33.01 2.62
N LEU A 3 5.97 -33.52 2.04
CA LEU A 3 6.00 -34.61 1.04
C LEU A 3 6.05 -34.11 -0.41
N HIS A 4 6.01 -32.80 -0.63
CA HIS A 4 6.12 -32.20 -1.96
C HIS A 4 7.30 -31.23 -1.99
N GLY A 5 8.05 -31.22 -3.10
CA GLY A 5 9.22 -30.37 -3.32
C GLY A 5 8.92 -28.87 -3.49
N GLY A 6 7.82 -28.38 -2.92
CA GLY A 6 7.44 -26.98 -2.92
C GLY A 6 7.79 -26.26 -1.62
N ASN A 7 7.80 -24.94 -1.67
CA ASN A 7 8.01 -24.09 -0.49
C ASN A 7 6.97 -24.38 0.60
N LYS A 8 7.39 -24.30 1.85
CA LYS A 8 6.49 -24.44 3.00
C LYS A 8 5.56 -23.23 3.05
N VAL A 9 4.26 -23.45 2.91
CA VAL A 9 3.21 -22.45 3.12
C VAL A 9 2.44 -22.86 4.38
N PRO A 10 2.58 -22.12 5.48
CA PRO A 10 1.84 -22.40 6.71
C PRO A 10 0.36 -22.00 6.58
N LEU A 11 -0.45 -22.53 7.49
CA LEU A 11 -1.86 -22.15 7.59
C LEU A 11 -1.98 -20.74 8.19
N THR A 12 -2.84 -19.91 7.59
CA THR A 12 -3.25 -18.64 8.19
C THR A 12 -4.39 -18.90 9.16
N VAL A 13 -4.23 -18.51 10.41
CA VAL A 13 -5.26 -18.62 11.45
C VAL A 13 -5.27 -17.34 12.27
N GLY A 14 -6.44 -16.74 12.40
CA GLY A 14 -6.65 -15.54 13.19
C GLY A 14 -8.12 -15.19 13.29
N SER A 15 -8.45 -14.33 14.24
CA SER A 15 -9.77 -13.74 14.39
C SER A 15 -9.66 -12.34 14.93
N TYR A 16 -10.64 -11.52 14.66
CA TYR A 16 -10.84 -10.24 15.33
C TYR A 16 -12.32 -10.04 15.63
N GLU A 17 -12.58 -9.17 16.58
CA GLU A 17 -13.92 -8.70 16.89
C GLU A 17 -14.00 -7.21 16.58
N VAL A 18 -15.16 -6.77 16.09
CA VAL A 18 -15.44 -5.35 15.85
C VAL A 18 -16.79 -4.97 16.41
N ASN A 19 -16.83 -3.84 17.11
CA ASN A 19 -18.06 -3.22 17.60
C ASN A 19 -18.11 -1.80 17.04
N GLY A 20 -19.14 -1.53 16.21
CA GLY A 20 -19.30 -0.25 15.52
C GLY A 20 -20.55 0.49 15.93
N TYR A 21 -20.43 1.81 16.02
CA TYR A 21 -21.53 2.74 16.23
C TYR A 21 -21.50 3.79 15.13
N TYR A 22 -22.67 4.11 14.57
CA TYR A 22 -22.78 5.14 13.54
C TYR A 22 -24.05 5.96 13.69
N GLY A 23 -24.02 7.17 13.16
CA GLY A 23 -25.14 8.07 13.03
C GLY A 23 -25.07 8.83 11.72
N GLU A 24 -26.22 9.00 11.09
CA GLU A 24 -26.38 9.76 9.84
C GLU A 24 -27.50 10.79 10.00
N PHE A 25 -27.28 11.99 9.44
CA PHE A 25 -28.25 13.08 9.45
C PHE A 25 -28.38 13.65 8.05
N LEU A 26 -29.62 13.79 7.59
CA LEU A 26 -30.01 14.51 6.39
C LEU A 26 -30.81 15.73 6.81
N VAL A 27 -30.33 16.91 6.54
CA VAL A 27 -30.93 18.17 6.99
C VAL A 27 -31.30 18.99 5.75
N PRO A 28 -32.59 19.07 5.40
CA PRO A 28 -33.06 20.01 4.38
C PRO A 28 -32.91 21.44 4.89
N LEU A 29 -32.03 22.21 4.27
CA LEU A 29 -31.73 23.58 4.67
C LEU A 29 -32.61 24.60 3.98
N VAL A 30 -32.95 24.34 2.70
CA VAL A 30 -33.75 25.24 1.85
C VAL A 30 -34.68 24.43 0.98
N GLN A 31 -35.89 24.92 0.78
CA GLN A 31 -36.86 24.35 -0.17
C GLN A 31 -37.67 25.47 -0.84
N GLY A 32 -37.87 25.33 -2.15
CA GLY A 32 -38.78 26.16 -2.96
C GLY A 32 -38.38 27.61 -3.12
N LEU A 33 -37.08 27.96 -3.05
CA LEU A 33 -36.61 29.33 -3.30
C LEU A 33 -36.02 29.47 -4.73
N PRO A 34 -36.10 30.67 -5.33
CA PRO A 34 -35.46 30.92 -6.61
C PRO A 34 -33.96 30.54 -6.57
N PHE A 35 -33.48 29.76 -7.54
CA PHE A 35 -32.12 29.21 -7.66
C PHE A 35 -31.69 28.26 -6.50
N ALA A 36 -32.62 27.86 -5.66
CA ALA A 36 -32.41 26.93 -4.57
C ALA A 36 -33.70 26.12 -4.31
N ASP A 37 -34.07 25.31 -5.31
CA ASP A 37 -35.28 24.48 -5.21
C ASP A 37 -35.19 23.50 -4.04
N GLU A 38 -34.00 22.95 -3.84
CA GLU A 38 -33.67 22.17 -2.65
C GLU A 38 -32.18 22.29 -2.33
N ILE A 39 -31.86 22.49 -1.04
CA ILE A 39 -30.53 22.33 -0.49
C ILE A 39 -30.60 21.37 0.68
N VAL A 40 -29.89 20.24 0.57
CA VAL A 40 -29.78 19.24 1.64
C VAL A 40 -28.34 19.12 2.10
N PHE A 41 -28.13 19.26 3.39
CA PHE A 41 -26.87 18.93 4.04
C PHE A 41 -26.93 17.51 4.58
N GLU A 42 -25.88 16.75 4.33
CA GLU A 42 -25.72 15.38 4.81
C GLU A 42 -24.47 15.30 5.70
N THR A 43 -24.57 14.62 6.81
CA THR A 43 -23.40 14.29 7.65
C THR A 43 -23.53 12.90 8.23
N ALA A 44 -22.44 12.19 8.31
CA ALA A 44 -22.34 10.89 8.95
C ALA A 44 -21.06 10.80 9.79
N TYR A 45 -21.16 10.08 10.89
CA TYR A 45 -20.02 9.71 11.72
C TYR A 45 -20.14 8.25 12.13
N ARG A 46 -19.01 7.54 12.04
CA ARG A 46 -18.89 6.15 12.46
C ARG A 46 -17.64 5.97 13.31
N VAL A 47 -17.73 5.17 14.36
CA VAL A 47 -16.58 4.69 15.13
C VAL A 47 -16.68 3.18 15.28
N ASP A 48 -15.60 2.50 14.94
CA ASP A 48 -15.43 1.05 15.06
C ASP A 48 -14.31 0.74 16.03
N HIS A 49 -14.53 -0.19 16.95
CA HIS A 49 -13.52 -0.69 17.87
C HIS A 49 -13.14 -2.10 17.46
N TYR A 50 -11.95 -2.22 16.88
CA TYR A 50 -11.36 -3.50 16.51
C TYR A 50 -10.52 -4.04 17.66
N SER A 51 -10.61 -5.34 17.91
CA SER A 51 -9.74 -6.00 18.90
C SER A 51 -8.25 -6.01 18.50
N THR A 52 -7.96 -5.73 17.23
CA THR A 52 -6.60 -5.75 16.64
C THR A 52 -6.03 -4.34 16.39
N ALA A 53 -6.80 -3.46 15.74
CA ALA A 53 -6.37 -2.11 15.35
C ALA A 53 -6.80 -1.01 16.32
N GLY A 54 -7.61 -1.33 17.35
CA GLY A 54 -8.14 -0.33 18.28
C GLY A 54 -9.36 0.42 17.75
N ALA A 55 -9.51 1.68 18.15
CA ALA A 55 -10.61 2.53 17.73
C ALA A 55 -10.23 3.27 16.45
N VAL A 56 -11.08 3.17 15.44
CA VAL A 56 -10.96 3.88 14.16
C VAL A 56 -12.26 4.61 13.87
N ASP A 57 -12.19 5.77 13.26
CA ASP A 57 -13.38 6.56 12.95
C ASP A 57 -13.41 7.02 11.50
N ALA A 58 -14.62 7.30 11.01
CA ALA A 58 -14.89 7.75 9.67
C ALA A 58 -15.92 8.87 9.71
N THR A 59 -15.72 9.89 8.89
CA THR A 59 -16.58 11.07 8.79
C THR A 59 -17.03 11.34 7.37
N LYS A 60 -18.21 11.92 7.21
CA LYS A 60 -18.73 12.35 5.92
C LYS A 60 -19.50 13.63 6.05
N PHE A 61 -19.26 14.56 5.15
CA PHE A 61 -20.05 15.77 4.97
C PHE A 61 -20.41 15.90 3.50
N GLY A 62 -21.69 16.09 3.22
CA GLY A 62 -22.23 16.21 1.88
C GLY A 62 -23.17 17.40 1.74
N LEU A 63 -23.21 17.96 0.56
CA LEU A 63 -24.17 18.98 0.15
C LEU A 63 -24.77 18.60 -1.20
N SER A 64 -26.07 18.55 -1.28
CA SER A 64 -26.85 18.47 -2.52
C SER A 64 -27.61 19.77 -2.71
N TRP A 65 -27.42 20.41 -3.86
CA TRP A 65 -28.07 21.67 -4.22
C TRP A 65 -28.79 21.50 -5.57
N VAL A 66 -30.09 21.42 -5.54
CA VAL A 66 -30.97 21.49 -6.70
C VAL A 66 -31.22 22.96 -6.99
N ILE A 67 -30.61 23.47 -8.04
CA ILE A 67 -30.70 24.89 -8.44
C ILE A 67 -32.05 25.17 -9.07
N ASN A 68 -32.48 24.24 -9.94
CA ASN A 68 -33.77 24.21 -10.63
C ASN A 68 -34.00 22.79 -11.17
N ASP A 69 -35.07 22.57 -11.93
CA ASP A 69 -35.43 21.28 -12.53
C ASP A 69 -34.32 20.69 -13.42
N ASP A 70 -33.47 21.54 -14.00
CA ASP A 70 -32.46 21.14 -14.98
C ASP A 70 -31.09 20.91 -14.37
N ILE A 71 -30.74 21.57 -13.24
CA ILE A 71 -29.37 21.63 -12.72
C ILE A 71 -29.32 21.24 -11.26
N ARG A 72 -28.48 20.24 -10.98
CA ARG A 72 -28.14 19.82 -9.61
C ARG A 72 -26.61 19.83 -9.44
N PHE A 73 -26.16 20.42 -8.34
CA PHE A 73 -24.78 20.32 -7.85
C PHE A 73 -24.73 19.38 -6.64
N ARG A 74 -23.65 18.62 -6.50
CA ARG A 74 -23.37 17.79 -5.32
C ARG A 74 -21.90 17.88 -4.95
N GLY A 75 -21.62 17.89 -3.65
CA GLY A 75 -20.26 17.84 -3.14
C GLY A 75 -20.20 16.97 -1.91
N VAL A 76 -19.16 16.17 -1.77
CA VAL A 76 -18.90 15.32 -0.61
C VAL A 76 -17.43 15.41 -0.25
N VAL A 77 -17.17 15.56 1.04
CA VAL A 77 -15.86 15.31 1.64
C VAL A 77 -16.01 14.23 2.69
N SER A 78 -15.13 13.24 2.69
CA SER A 78 -15.22 12.13 3.63
C SER A 78 -13.84 11.60 3.96
N GLU A 79 -13.69 11.21 5.21
CA GLU A 79 -12.60 10.39 5.71
C GLU A 79 -13.12 8.97 5.93
N SER A 80 -12.40 7.98 5.43
CA SER A 80 -12.74 6.56 5.59
C SER A 80 -11.50 5.79 6.01
N VAL A 81 -11.72 4.65 6.68
CA VAL A 81 -10.62 3.84 7.24
C VAL A 81 -10.77 2.39 6.83
N ARG A 82 -9.63 1.71 6.69
CA ARG A 82 -9.56 0.27 6.48
C ARG A 82 -8.67 -0.37 7.54
N ALA A 83 -9.23 -1.19 8.41
CA ALA A 83 -8.45 -2.01 9.33
C ALA A 83 -7.73 -3.14 8.57
N PRO A 84 -6.55 -3.60 9.06
CA PRO A 84 -5.83 -4.74 8.50
C PRO A 84 -6.71 -6.00 8.45
N SER A 85 -6.59 -6.75 7.38
CA SER A 85 -7.28 -8.05 7.25
C SER A 85 -6.60 -9.13 8.11
N ILE A 86 -7.29 -10.26 8.32
CA ILE A 86 -6.69 -11.44 8.98
C ILE A 86 -5.43 -11.91 8.25
N SER A 87 -5.40 -11.82 6.93
CA SER A 87 -4.21 -12.19 6.15
C SER A 87 -3.07 -11.21 6.36
N ASP A 88 -3.35 -9.91 6.45
CA ASP A 88 -2.33 -8.90 6.69
C ASP A 88 -1.65 -9.10 8.06
N LEU A 89 -2.44 -9.48 9.08
CA LEU A 89 -1.96 -9.67 10.45
C LEU A 89 -1.33 -11.05 10.68
N TYR A 90 -2.01 -12.12 10.28
CA TYR A 90 -1.76 -13.48 10.78
C TYR A 90 -1.32 -14.47 9.71
N SER A 91 -1.00 -14.03 8.48
CA SER A 91 -0.41 -14.94 7.50
C SER A 91 0.86 -15.55 8.07
N GLY A 92 0.91 -16.87 8.11
CA GLY A 92 2.08 -17.58 8.57
C GLY A 92 3.28 -17.34 7.66
N GLN A 93 4.49 -17.49 8.18
CA GLN A 93 5.72 -17.26 7.43
C GLN A 93 5.90 -18.30 6.31
N ALA A 94 5.65 -17.91 5.07
CA ALA A 94 5.88 -18.71 3.88
C ALA A 94 7.33 -18.58 3.43
N GLN A 95 7.98 -19.70 3.15
CA GLN A 95 9.33 -19.69 2.62
C GLN A 95 9.34 -19.24 1.15
N SER A 96 10.28 -18.37 0.82
CA SER A 96 10.49 -17.86 -0.54
C SER A 96 11.97 -17.83 -0.89
N TYR A 97 12.28 -18.00 -2.17
CA TYR A 97 13.64 -17.89 -2.72
C TYR A 97 13.60 -16.82 -3.82
N THR A 98 13.93 -15.61 -3.45
CA THR A 98 14.00 -14.48 -4.39
C THR A 98 15.44 -14.01 -4.46
N SER A 99 15.87 -13.60 -5.64
CA SER A 99 17.20 -12.98 -5.79
C SER A 99 17.23 -11.68 -4.98
N ILE A 100 18.14 -11.60 -4.03
CA ILE A 100 18.35 -10.43 -3.17
C ILE A 100 19.73 -9.88 -3.41
N GLY A 101 19.81 -8.56 -3.69
CA GLY A 101 21.07 -7.83 -3.68
C GLY A 101 21.51 -7.54 -2.25
N ASP A 102 22.73 -7.91 -1.90
CA ASP A 102 23.34 -7.49 -0.64
C ASP A 102 24.09 -6.17 -0.87
N PRO A 103 23.71 -5.06 -0.17
CA PRO A 103 24.36 -3.76 -0.34
C PRO A 103 25.84 -3.77 0.01
N CYS A 104 26.31 -4.76 0.77
CA CYS A 104 27.72 -4.89 1.12
C CYS A 104 28.58 -5.57 0.03
N THR A 105 27.94 -6.06 -1.06
CA THR A 105 28.69 -6.66 -2.16
C THR A 105 29.62 -5.64 -2.83
N GLY A 106 30.91 -5.93 -2.88
CA GLY A 106 31.93 -5.05 -3.45
C GLY A 106 32.74 -4.28 -2.42
N VAL A 107 32.34 -4.26 -1.15
CA VAL A 107 33.08 -3.62 -0.06
C VAL A 107 34.44 -4.31 0.15
N GLY A 108 35.51 -3.53 0.31
CA GLY A 108 36.91 -4.02 0.37
C GLY A 108 37.47 -4.44 -0.97
N GLY A 109 36.74 -4.24 -2.07
CA GLY A 109 37.10 -4.63 -3.42
C GLY A 109 37.28 -3.46 -4.38
N PRO A 110 37.60 -3.75 -5.67
CA PRO A 110 37.89 -2.73 -6.68
C PRO A 110 36.72 -1.78 -6.98
N THR A 111 35.46 -2.18 -6.66
CA THR A 111 34.26 -1.42 -6.95
C THR A 111 33.80 -0.54 -5.78
N GLU A 112 34.47 -0.62 -4.63
CA GLU A 112 34.09 0.12 -3.41
C GLU A 112 34.01 1.64 -3.63
N SER A 113 34.92 2.19 -4.45
CA SER A 113 34.95 3.63 -4.75
C SER A 113 33.69 4.17 -5.41
N ASN A 114 32.87 3.29 -5.98
CA ASN A 114 31.61 3.64 -6.63
C ASN A 114 30.38 3.44 -5.70
N MET A 115 30.62 2.98 -4.48
CA MET A 115 29.54 2.70 -3.51
C MET A 115 29.23 3.94 -2.67
N ASN A 116 28.04 3.95 -2.08
CA ASN A 116 27.68 4.96 -1.08
C ASN A 116 28.60 4.85 0.14
N PRO A 117 29.32 5.91 0.54
CA PRO A 117 30.27 5.86 1.66
C PRO A 117 29.63 5.43 2.99
N THR A 118 28.36 5.80 3.23
CA THR A 118 27.61 5.38 4.43
C THR A 118 27.43 3.86 4.44
N VAL A 119 27.04 3.27 3.30
CA VAL A 119 26.90 1.82 3.15
C VAL A 119 28.24 1.12 3.41
N VAL A 120 29.32 1.60 2.81
CA VAL A 120 30.67 1.04 3.03
C VAL A 120 31.04 1.06 4.51
N ALA A 121 30.85 2.22 5.18
CA ALA A 121 31.17 2.36 6.58
C ALA A 121 30.32 1.40 7.46
N ASN A 122 29.02 1.32 7.20
CA ASN A 122 28.11 0.46 7.93
C ASN A 122 28.44 -1.03 7.71
N CYS A 123 28.72 -1.44 6.48
CA CYS A 123 29.13 -2.82 6.18
C CYS A 123 30.43 -3.19 6.88
N LEU A 124 31.44 -2.33 6.84
CA LEU A 124 32.74 -2.58 7.50
C LEU A 124 32.68 -2.49 9.03
N SER A 125 31.65 -1.86 9.59
CA SER A 125 31.42 -1.87 11.03
C SER A 125 30.99 -3.24 11.57
N ASP A 126 30.46 -4.13 10.71
CA ASP A 126 30.22 -5.54 11.06
C ASP A 126 31.53 -6.34 10.87
N PRO A 127 32.13 -6.85 11.98
CA PRO A 127 33.40 -7.54 11.93
C PRO A 127 33.40 -8.79 11.06
N ARG A 128 32.22 -9.42 10.85
CA ARG A 128 32.06 -10.60 10.00
C ARG A 128 32.23 -10.23 8.53
N ILE A 129 31.60 -9.12 8.11
CA ILE A 129 31.70 -8.59 6.74
C ILE A 129 33.12 -8.09 6.50
N ALA A 130 33.69 -7.33 7.42
CA ALA A 130 35.05 -6.81 7.32
C ALA A 130 36.10 -7.94 7.18
N ALA A 131 35.98 -9.02 7.96
CA ALA A 131 36.86 -10.16 7.86
C ALA A 131 36.77 -10.87 6.50
N THR A 132 35.57 -11.08 6.00
CA THR A 132 35.34 -11.70 4.67
C THR A 132 35.79 -10.78 3.55
N ALA A 133 35.57 -9.47 3.64
CA ALA A 133 36.07 -8.48 2.67
C ALA A 133 37.57 -8.48 2.56
N ALA A 134 38.29 -8.61 3.67
CA ALA A 134 39.74 -8.70 3.69
C ALA A 134 40.26 -10.03 3.14
N ALA A 135 39.55 -11.12 3.29
CA ALA A 135 39.93 -12.44 2.77
C ALA A 135 39.60 -12.59 1.28
N GLY A 136 38.59 -11.89 0.78
CA GLY A 136 38.05 -12.08 -0.55
C GLY A 136 37.19 -13.34 -0.67
N TYR A 137 36.62 -13.57 -1.85
CA TYR A 137 35.82 -14.75 -2.16
C TYR A 137 36.23 -15.40 -3.47
N TYR A 138 35.97 -16.68 -3.61
CA TYR A 138 36.21 -17.41 -4.86
C TYR A 138 34.97 -17.36 -5.74
N ASP A 139 35.12 -16.76 -6.92
CA ASP A 139 34.09 -16.73 -7.96
C ASP A 139 34.22 -17.99 -8.84
N VAL A 140 33.24 -18.87 -8.76
CA VAL A 140 33.27 -20.14 -9.48
C VAL A 140 33.07 -19.98 -11.00
N ASP A 141 32.40 -18.92 -11.43
CA ASP A 141 32.14 -18.65 -12.84
C ASP A 141 33.36 -18.05 -13.55
N GLN A 142 34.16 -17.28 -12.80
CA GLN A 142 35.41 -16.68 -13.29
C GLN A 142 36.63 -17.50 -12.93
N GLU A 143 36.46 -18.58 -12.17
CA GLU A 143 37.53 -19.48 -11.69
C GLU A 143 38.70 -18.73 -11.01
N LYS A 144 38.39 -17.66 -10.26
CA LYS A 144 39.40 -16.82 -9.60
C LYS A 144 38.96 -16.29 -8.23
N ASN A 145 39.93 -15.95 -7.41
CA ASN A 145 39.71 -15.19 -6.20
C ASN A 145 39.47 -13.71 -6.53
N ILE A 146 38.38 -13.16 -5.98
CA ILE A 146 38.05 -11.75 -6.08
C ILE A 146 38.23 -11.10 -4.71
N GLN A 147 38.90 -9.94 -4.69
CA GLN A 147 39.07 -9.17 -3.48
C GLN A 147 37.77 -8.44 -3.12
N GLY A 148 37.47 -8.36 -1.83
CA GLY A 148 36.30 -7.70 -1.28
C GLY A 148 35.21 -8.69 -0.86
N PHE A 149 34.16 -8.16 -0.29
CA PHE A 149 33.00 -8.93 0.11
C PHE A 149 32.12 -9.25 -1.12
N GLY A 150 31.74 -10.50 -1.26
CA GLY A 150 30.92 -10.90 -2.40
C GLY A 150 30.40 -12.33 -2.25
N TYR A 151 29.66 -12.78 -3.25
CA TYR A 151 28.99 -14.07 -3.30
C TYR A 151 29.39 -14.83 -4.55
N SER A 152 29.59 -16.13 -4.41
CA SER A 152 29.52 -17.02 -5.57
C SER A 152 28.07 -17.19 -6.02
N GLN A 153 27.87 -17.53 -7.30
CA GLN A 153 26.53 -17.74 -7.86
C GLN A 153 25.65 -18.71 -7.04
N PRO A 154 26.15 -19.88 -6.58
CA PRO A 154 25.36 -20.77 -5.73
C PRO A 154 24.93 -20.13 -4.41
N GLN A 155 25.76 -19.29 -3.80
CA GLN A 155 25.41 -18.61 -2.55
C GLN A 155 24.26 -17.63 -2.72
N ILE A 156 24.27 -16.81 -3.80
CA ILE A 156 23.17 -15.87 -4.08
C ILE A 156 21.87 -16.60 -4.32
N GLN A 157 21.88 -17.70 -5.04
CA GLN A 157 20.67 -18.46 -5.43
C GLN A 157 20.04 -19.22 -4.26
N THR A 158 20.77 -19.45 -3.18
CA THR A 158 20.30 -20.23 -2.04
C THR A 158 19.86 -19.38 -0.84
N ILE A 159 19.88 -18.06 -0.95
CA ILE A 159 19.40 -17.19 0.14
C ILE A 159 17.89 -17.37 0.25
N SER A 160 17.47 -18.00 1.34
CA SER A 160 16.06 -18.17 1.61
C SER A 160 15.49 -17.00 2.38
N GLY A 161 14.20 -16.74 2.18
CA GLY A 161 13.49 -15.71 2.90
C GLY A 161 12.11 -16.16 3.32
N PHE A 162 11.46 -15.28 4.05
CA PHE A 162 10.14 -15.51 4.59
C PHE A 162 9.26 -14.29 4.33
N THR A 163 8.04 -14.55 3.86
CA THR A 163 6.97 -13.56 3.76
C THR A 163 5.85 -13.96 4.70
N GLY A 164 5.23 -13.00 5.37
CA GLY A 164 4.19 -13.33 6.34
C GLY A 164 3.37 -12.10 6.73
N GLY A 165 2.42 -12.29 7.63
CA GLY A 165 1.66 -11.23 8.24
C GLY A 165 2.49 -10.43 9.26
N ASN A 166 1.93 -9.28 9.66
CA ASN A 166 2.50 -8.42 10.70
C ASN A 166 1.38 -7.98 11.66
N GLU A 167 1.46 -8.44 12.89
CA GLU A 167 0.48 -8.13 13.93
C GLU A 167 0.54 -6.66 14.41
N ASN A 168 1.58 -5.91 14.04
CA ASN A 168 1.76 -4.51 14.40
C ASN A 168 1.23 -3.52 13.34
N LEU A 169 0.42 -3.99 12.37
CA LEU A 169 -0.19 -3.11 11.39
C LEU A 169 -1.30 -2.27 12.00
N GLY A 170 -1.29 -0.98 11.69
CA GLY A 170 -2.39 -0.05 11.91
C GLY A 170 -3.39 -0.02 10.76
N GLU A 171 -4.39 0.84 10.88
CA GLU A 171 -5.35 1.14 9.83
C GLU A 171 -4.72 1.94 8.68
N GLU A 172 -5.38 1.89 7.53
CA GLU A 172 -5.21 2.86 6.44
C GLU A 172 -6.30 3.90 6.54
N SER A 173 -5.98 5.15 6.28
CA SER A 173 -6.97 6.24 6.17
C SER A 173 -7.06 6.75 4.74
N ALA A 174 -8.26 7.17 4.33
CA ALA A 174 -8.49 7.73 3.01
C ALA A 174 -9.35 8.99 3.09
N ASP A 175 -8.80 10.10 2.60
CA ASP A 175 -9.51 11.34 2.37
C ASP A 175 -10.04 11.38 0.95
N THR A 176 -11.34 11.63 0.83
CA THR A 176 -12.02 11.68 -0.47
C THR A 176 -12.81 12.97 -0.61
N THR A 177 -12.58 13.67 -1.73
CA THR A 177 -13.38 14.82 -2.16
C THR A 177 -14.01 14.51 -3.49
N THR A 178 -15.34 14.69 -3.60
CA THR A 178 -16.06 14.60 -4.86
C THR A 178 -16.93 15.81 -5.07
N LEU A 179 -16.94 16.34 -6.31
CA LEU A 179 -17.79 17.43 -6.73
C LEU A 179 -18.48 17.04 -8.03
N GLY A 180 -19.79 17.12 -8.09
CA GLY A 180 -20.56 16.68 -9.24
C GLY A 180 -21.56 17.73 -9.71
N LEU A 181 -21.71 17.85 -11.03
CA LEU A 181 -22.73 18.63 -11.69
C LEU A 181 -23.59 17.68 -12.55
N VAL A 182 -24.89 17.70 -12.33
CA VAL A 182 -25.87 16.98 -13.15
C VAL A 182 -26.70 18.00 -13.89
N TRP A 183 -26.79 17.83 -15.21
CA TRP A 183 -27.60 18.66 -16.08
C TRP A 183 -28.57 17.82 -16.90
N THR A 184 -29.86 18.04 -16.68
CA THR A 184 -30.97 17.37 -17.35
C THR A 184 -31.91 18.40 -17.98
N PRO A 185 -31.52 18.98 -19.16
CA PRO A 185 -32.24 20.10 -19.71
C PRO A 185 -33.68 19.74 -20.09
N SER A 186 -34.65 20.44 -19.57
CA SER A 186 -36.09 20.25 -19.85
C SER A 186 -36.46 20.47 -21.30
N TYR A 187 -35.67 21.25 -22.04
CA TYR A 187 -35.87 21.51 -23.48
C TYR A 187 -35.29 20.42 -24.42
N VAL A 188 -34.55 19.43 -23.87
CA VAL A 188 -34.08 18.23 -24.57
C VAL A 188 -34.46 17.01 -23.73
N GLU A 189 -35.69 16.55 -23.90
CA GLU A 189 -36.21 15.40 -23.16
C GLU A 189 -35.30 14.17 -23.37
N GLY A 190 -35.03 13.45 -22.29
CA GLY A 190 -34.21 12.26 -22.30
C GLY A 190 -32.71 12.50 -22.25
N LEU A 191 -32.19 13.72 -22.33
CA LEU A 191 -30.77 14.03 -22.19
C LEU A 191 -30.40 14.17 -20.71
N ALA A 192 -29.31 13.50 -20.30
CA ALA A 192 -28.67 13.69 -19.00
C ALA A 192 -27.16 13.77 -19.19
N VAL A 193 -26.55 14.79 -18.63
CA VAL A 193 -25.11 14.99 -18.62
C VAL A 193 -24.63 15.10 -17.17
N THR A 194 -23.61 14.33 -16.83
CA THR A 194 -22.99 14.38 -15.50
C THR A 194 -21.51 14.63 -15.66
N LEU A 195 -20.98 15.59 -14.92
CA LEU A 195 -19.56 15.86 -14.79
C LEU A 195 -19.19 15.77 -13.32
N ASP A 196 -18.33 14.84 -12.98
CA ASP A 196 -17.82 14.65 -11.63
C ASP A 196 -16.31 14.87 -11.60
N TYR A 197 -15.84 15.58 -10.59
CA TYR A 197 -14.44 15.64 -10.15
C TYR A 197 -14.29 14.76 -8.92
N TYR A 198 -13.21 14.02 -8.86
CA TYR A 198 -12.84 13.28 -7.65
C TYR A 198 -11.35 13.45 -7.33
N GLU A 199 -11.05 13.43 -6.05
CA GLU A 199 -9.70 13.38 -5.49
C GLU A 199 -9.72 12.44 -4.29
N ILE A 200 -8.81 11.47 -4.30
CA ILE A 200 -8.70 10.44 -3.27
C ILE A 200 -7.24 10.37 -2.86
N GLU A 201 -6.99 10.55 -1.59
CA GLU A 201 -5.69 10.37 -0.95
C GLU A 201 -5.78 9.27 0.09
N ILE A 202 -4.92 8.26 0.01
CA ILE A 202 -4.86 7.16 0.97
C ILE A 202 -3.50 7.19 1.64
N GLU A 203 -3.48 7.31 2.95
CA GLU A 203 -2.28 7.29 3.77
C GLU A 203 -2.14 5.96 4.54
N ASP A 204 -0.93 5.68 5.01
CA ASP A 204 -0.59 4.48 5.78
C ASP A 204 -0.99 3.17 5.08
N VAL A 205 -0.96 3.14 3.74
CA VAL A 205 -1.34 1.97 2.96
C VAL A 205 -0.50 0.77 3.36
N ILE A 206 -1.18 -0.33 3.67
CA ILE A 206 -0.54 -1.60 3.98
C ILE A 206 0.03 -2.19 2.70
N SER A 207 1.34 -2.14 2.58
CA SER A 207 2.05 -2.67 1.43
C SER A 207 3.23 -3.53 1.87
N SER A 208 3.55 -4.55 1.08
CA SER A 208 4.76 -5.34 1.30
C SER A 208 5.97 -4.60 0.73
N VAL A 209 6.94 -4.35 1.58
CA VAL A 209 8.23 -3.80 1.14
C VAL A 209 9.17 -4.95 0.79
N SER A 210 9.84 -4.86 -0.36
CA SER A 210 10.79 -5.90 -0.75
C SER A 210 11.94 -5.97 0.26
N ALA A 211 12.38 -7.19 0.58
CA ALA A 211 13.51 -7.38 1.48
C ALA A 211 14.79 -6.67 1.01
N SER A 212 15.03 -6.60 -0.31
CA SER A 212 16.16 -5.84 -0.87
C SER A 212 16.10 -4.36 -0.48
N ARG A 213 14.92 -3.74 -0.52
CA ARG A 213 14.74 -2.34 -0.12
C ARG A 213 14.99 -2.17 1.37
N LEU A 214 14.40 -3.01 2.22
CA LEU A 214 14.61 -2.95 3.67
C LEU A 214 16.09 -3.12 4.06
N ILE A 215 16.78 -4.07 3.42
CA ILE A 215 18.20 -4.30 3.67
C ILE A 215 19.04 -3.09 3.21
N ASN A 216 18.74 -2.49 2.06
CA ASN A 216 19.40 -1.29 1.60
C ASN A 216 19.19 -0.11 2.56
N GLU A 217 17.96 0.17 2.95
CA GLU A 217 17.62 1.22 3.91
C GLU A 217 18.31 1.03 5.27
N CYS A 218 18.48 -0.23 5.72
CA CYS A 218 19.26 -0.54 6.91
C CYS A 218 20.71 -0.05 6.79
N TYR A 219 21.40 -0.41 5.69
CA TYR A 219 22.81 -0.07 5.49
C TYR A 219 23.04 1.38 5.02
N GLU A 220 22.03 2.05 4.48
CA GLU A 220 22.06 3.47 4.14
C GLU A 220 21.80 4.38 5.34
N SER A 221 21.30 3.83 6.44
CA SER A 221 20.96 4.62 7.63
C SER A 221 22.19 5.13 8.38
N THR A 222 22.13 6.40 8.78
CA THR A 222 23.12 7.00 9.71
C THR A 222 23.00 6.47 11.14
N ASN A 223 21.88 5.82 11.47
CA ASN A 223 21.62 5.21 12.79
C ASN A 223 21.82 3.69 12.79
N TYR A 224 22.46 3.15 11.76
CA TYR A 224 22.82 1.73 11.70
C TYR A 224 23.55 1.27 12.97
N PRO A 225 23.26 0.08 13.53
CA PRO A 225 22.22 -0.90 13.12
C PRO A 225 20.87 -0.72 13.84
N ASN A 226 20.65 0.41 14.52
CA ASN A 226 19.52 0.64 15.43
C ASN A 226 18.27 1.22 14.69
N VAL A 227 17.94 0.66 13.53
CA VAL A 227 16.72 1.01 12.76
C VAL A 227 15.91 -0.25 12.47
N PRO A 228 14.57 -0.17 12.45
CA PRO A 228 13.71 -1.34 12.27
C PRO A 228 13.98 -2.13 10.98
N GLN A 229 14.45 -1.46 9.93
CA GLN A 229 14.79 -2.10 8.66
C GLN A 229 15.93 -3.12 8.78
N CYS A 230 16.76 -3.01 9.83
CA CYS A 230 17.84 -3.97 10.07
C CYS A 230 17.35 -5.32 10.58
N ASP A 231 16.11 -5.39 11.09
CA ASP A 231 15.48 -6.64 11.51
C ASP A 231 15.01 -7.49 10.32
N ALA A 232 15.02 -6.91 9.10
CA ALA A 232 14.58 -7.60 7.88
C ALA A 232 15.56 -8.68 7.39
N HIS A 233 16.66 -8.91 8.06
CA HIS A 233 17.63 -9.93 7.64
C HIS A 233 18.48 -10.48 8.79
N THR A 234 19.05 -11.65 8.54
CA THR A 234 20.08 -12.23 9.40
C THR A 234 21.31 -12.63 8.55
N ARG A 235 22.46 -12.68 9.17
CA ARG A 235 23.73 -13.06 8.52
C ARG A 235 24.36 -14.26 9.19
N PHE A 236 25.10 -15.03 8.39
CA PHE A 236 26.01 -16.07 8.89
C PHE A 236 27.24 -15.45 9.57
N ASP A 237 28.05 -16.27 10.23
CA ASP A 237 29.34 -15.87 10.82
C ASP A 237 30.35 -15.38 9.77
N THR A 238 30.14 -15.73 8.51
CA THR A 238 30.89 -15.21 7.36
C THR A 238 30.44 -13.83 6.88
N GLY A 239 29.42 -13.24 7.49
CA GLY A 239 28.82 -11.98 7.07
C GLY A 239 27.84 -12.09 5.89
N HIS A 240 27.76 -13.23 5.19
CA HIS A 240 26.79 -13.43 4.11
C HIS A 240 25.36 -13.48 4.64
N LEU A 241 24.38 -13.02 3.84
CA LEU A 241 22.96 -13.11 4.17
C LEU A 241 22.55 -14.57 4.36
N ARG A 242 21.87 -14.83 5.47
CA ARG A 242 21.34 -16.14 5.82
C ARG A 242 19.85 -16.25 5.51
N TYR A 243 19.06 -15.31 6.04
CA TYR A 243 17.63 -15.21 5.83
C TYR A 243 17.26 -13.75 5.63
N TRP A 244 16.19 -13.54 4.86
CA TRP A 244 15.53 -12.26 4.75
C TRP A 244 14.04 -12.39 5.10
N TYR A 245 13.46 -11.29 5.53
CA TYR A 245 12.07 -11.21 5.92
C TYR A 245 11.41 -10.05 5.17
N SER A 246 10.19 -10.29 4.68
CA SER A 246 9.34 -9.27 4.07
C SER A 246 7.92 -9.44 4.61
N TYR A 247 7.40 -8.37 5.18
CA TYR A 247 6.06 -8.32 5.74
C TYR A 247 5.40 -6.98 5.38
N GLY A 248 4.08 -6.91 5.55
CA GLY A 248 3.33 -5.66 5.35
C GLY A 248 3.72 -4.61 6.38
N ILE A 249 3.78 -3.38 5.96
CA ILE A 249 3.96 -2.20 6.81
C ILE A 249 3.06 -1.06 6.34
N ASN A 250 2.65 -0.19 7.25
CA ASN A 250 1.95 1.06 6.95
C ASN A 250 2.99 2.12 6.55
N GLN A 251 3.24 2.29 5.27
CA GLN A 251 4.30 3.21 4.81
C GLN A 251 3.99 3.89 3.47
N SER A 252 2.99 3.44 2.75
CA SER A 252 2.74 3.92 1.40
C SER A 252 1.64 4.97 1.38
N LYS A 253 1.72 5.88 0.41
CA LYS A 253 0.69 6.86 0.11
C LYS A 253 0.25 6.68 -1.33
N TYR A 254 -1.05 6.71 -1.58
CA TYR A 254 -1.64 6.73 -2.91
C TYR A 254 -2.49 7.97 -3.09
N GLU A 255 -2.31 8.64 -4.21
CA GLU A 255 -3.12 9.78 -4.62
C GLU A 255 -3.66 9.53 -6.01
N THR A 256 -4.94 9.84 -6.20
CA THR A 256 -5.56 9.83 -7.52
C THR A 256 -6.60 10.94 -7.60
N ALA A 257 -6.63 11.66 -8.73
CA ALA A 257 -7.63 12.67 -9.01
C ALA A 257 -8.02 12.62 -10.48
N GLY A 258 -9.27 12.96 -10.78
CA GLY A 258 -9.74 12.92 -12.17
C GLY A 258 -11.10 13.56 -12.37
N TYR A 259 -11.54 13.49 -13.63
CA TYR A 259 -12.86 13.94 -14.05
C TYR A 259 -13.56 12.80 -14.77
N ASP A 260 -14.82 12.57 -14.42
CA ASP A 260 -15.71 11.64 -15.11
C ASP A 260 -16.80 12.43 -15.82
N LEU A 261 -16.94 12.22 -17.13
CA LEU A 261 -18.02 12.78 -17.95
C LEU A 261 -18.92 11.65 -18.44
N ALA A 262 -20.19 11.69 -18.04
CA ALA A 262 -21.19 10.78 -18.56
C ALA A 262 -22.27 11.56 -19.35
N VAL A 263 -22.64 11.05 -20.52
CA VAL A 263 -23.72 11.57 -21.34
C VAL A 263 -24.68 10.43 -21.64
N GLY A 264 -25.91 10.53 -21.18
CA GLY A 264 -26.98 9.58 -21.42
C GLY A 264 -28.10 10.23 -22.22
N TYR A 265 -28.71 9.47 -23.12
CA TYR A 265 -29.93 9.88 -23.81
C TYR A 265 -30.94 8.74 -23.83
N THR A 266 -32.13 9.02 -23.30
CA THR A 266 -33.24 8.05 -23.26
C THR A 266 -34.23 8.39 -24.40
N PHE A 267 -34.45 7.43 -25.29
CA PHE A 267 -35.44 7.56 -26.36
C PHE A 267 -36.81 7.11 -25.82
N GLU A 268 -37.77 7.98 -25.75
CA GLU A 268 -39.13 7.65 -25.23
C GLU A 268 -39.98 7.08 -26.34
N ASP A 269 -39.84 6.64 -27.32
CA ASP A 269 -40.73 5.94 -28.29
C ASP A 269 -40.01 5.51 -29.57
N LEU A 270 -39.36 4.37 -29.51
CA LEU A 270 -38.78 3.77 -30.76
C LEU A 270 -39.83 3.08 -31.64
N GLY A 271 -41.12 3.14 -31.28
CA GLY A 271 -42.19 2.42 -31.97
C GLY A 271 -42.09 0.89 -31.87
N PRO A 272 -43.02 0.13 -32.39
CA PRO A 272 -42.97 -1.32 -32.34
C PRO A 272 -41.74 -1.81 -33.13
N VAL A 273 -40.92 -2.67 -32.50
CA VAL A 273 -39.76 -3.31 -33.15
C VAL A 273 -40.28 -4.06 -34.40
N PRO A 274 -39.81 -3.79 -35.61
CA PRO A 274 -40.26 -4.53 -36.77
C PRO A 274 -39.80 -6.00 -36.64
N GLY A 275 -40.71 -6.91 -36.35
CA GLY A 275 -40.41 -8.34 -36.37
C GLY A 275 -41.05 -9.20 -35.26
N GLU A 276 -42.09 -8.72 -34.53
CA GLU A 276 -43.00 -9.62 -33.79
C GLU A 276 -44.29 -9.85 -34.55
#